data_d1adfb346dee898e99586411f520c7b8
#
_entry.id   d1adfb346dee898e99586411f520c7b8
#
_cell.length_a   1.000
_cell.length_b   1.000
_cell.length_c   1.000
_cell.angle_alpha   90.00
_cell.angle_beta   90.00
_cell.angle_gamma   90.00
#
_symmetry.space_group_name_H-M   'P 1'
#
loop_
_entity.id
_entity.type
_entity.pdbx_description
1 polymer ?
#
loop_
_entity_poly.entity_id
_entity_poly.type
_entity_poly.pdbx_seq_one_letter_code
_entity_poly.pdbx_strand_id
1 'polypeptide(L)'
;KAMPTQMIKTDRVTVEHSSSVDAVGGGLAVDKRRAHITLKQNAAQDRAYIESCFGRSLYPPERLRKAEQELCVGDHLGCHLWFSAGVPSPEQAPTPEAKHLAEQAELQADRNRAYYAKNRELHRSVVLRLTEQIRNCILVHQQPNARVARSGNLNAGRIWRAPLLNDDRVFLCAEEENQPSFTVDLLLDASASRLHCQEVIAAQGSILAQSLAACGIPVRVSSFSSLRGYTVLRVLKGFADKNLQNINRYFASGWNRDGLALRAAGDLLQFAPGPAPRHLLIVLTDASPNDSRRIPPSAENPLGCGYEDAAGVADTAAQVRALQRMGIRVSAVFMGEDSSAGAAAQIYGKNMARIRGMDQLARAAGRLIQNEIRELGD
;
A
#
# COMPACT_ATOMS: atom_id res chain seq x y z
N LYS A 1 21.81 -27.21 34.42
CA LYS A 1 20.34 -27.02 34.43
C LYS A 1 19.85 -27.42 33.05
N ALA A 2 19.18 -28.58 32.93
CA ALA A 2 18.62 -29.07 31.69
C ALA A 2 17.38 -28.21 31.34
N MET A 3 17.30 -27.72 30.10
CA MET A 3 16.07 -27.12 29.58
C MET A 3 14.98 -28.20 29.44
N PRO A 4 13.74 -27.89 29.80
CA PRO A 4 12.64 -28.82 29.60
C PRO A 4 12.39 -29.00 28.11
N THR A 5 12.57 -30.22 27.61
CA THR A 5 12.17 -30.60 26.25
C THR A 5 10.65 -30.70 26.22
N GLN A 6 9.96 -29.75 25.66
CA GLN A 6 8.54 -29.89 25.36
C GLN A 6 8.38 -30.87 24.21
N MET A 7 7.80 -32.04 24.52
CA MET A 7 7.37 -32.98 23.49
C MET A 7 6.14 -32.44 22.77
N ILE A 8 6.34 -32.02 21.52
CA ILE A 8 5.24 -31.59 20.64
C ILE A 8 4.65 -32.87 20.04
N LYS A 9 3.42 -33.22 20.42
CA LYS A 9 2.65 -34.28 19.75
C LYS A 9 2.15 -33.74 18.39
N THR A 10 2.67 -34.28 17.30
CA THR A 10 2.23 -33.95 15.93
C THR A 10 1.73 -35.24 15.26
N ASP A 11 0.55 -35.16 14.64
CA ASP A 11 -0.07 -36.30 13.97
C ASP A 11 0.60 -36.71 12.64
N ARG A 12 1.35 -35.80 12.04
CA ARG A 12 2.17 -36.07 10.84
C ARG A 12 3.36 -35.13 10.75
N VAL A 13 4.55 -35.69 10.56
CA VAL A 13 5.81 -34.96 10.28
C VAL A 13 6.27 -35.38 8.89
N THR A 14 6.42 -34.41 7.99
CA THR A 14 7.06 -34.62 6.69
C THR A 14 8.50 -34.14 6.80
N VAL A 15 9.46 -35.03 6.58
CA VAL A 15 10.90 -34.69 6.60
C VAL A 15 11.36 -34.53 5.16
N GLU A 16 11.70 -33.29 4.76
CA GLU A 16 12.36 -33.05 3.50
C GLU A 16 13.87 -32.92 3.72
N HIS A 17 14.65 -33.68 2.98
CA HIS A 17 16.10 -33.59 3.00
C HIS A 17 16.55 -32.62 1.90
N SER A 18 17.08 -31.46 2.29
CA SER A 18 17.77 -30.57 1.36
C SER A 18 19.28 -30.70 1.56
N SER A 19 20.02 -31.06 0.52
CA SER A 19 21.47 -31.01 0.50
C SER A 19 21.90 -29.64 -0.07
N SER A 20 22.35 -28.73 0.79
CA SER A 20 23.08 -27.54 0.33
C SER A 20 24.57 -27.85 0.37
N VAL A 21 25.21 -27.87 -0.79
CA VAL A 21 26.66 -27.94 -0.90
C VAL A 21 27.20 -26.51 -0.91
N ASP A 22 27.65 -26.03 0.25
CA ASP A 22 28.43 -24.81 0.33
C ASP A 22 29.90 -25.15 0.02
N ALA A 23 30.32 -24.89 -1.23
CA ALA A 23 31.70 -24.99 -1.66
C ALA A 23 32.47 -23.71 -1.31
N VAL A 24 33.10 -23.69 -0.14
CA VAL A 24 34.19 -22.75 0.15
C VAL A 24 35.35 -23.51 0.82
N GLY A 25 36.45 -23.61 0.08
CA GLY A 25 37.81 -23.72 0.58
C GLY A 25 38.18 -24.92 1.45
N GLY A 26 38.80 -25.95 0.85
CA GLY A 26 39.81 -26.85 1.40
C GLY A 26 39.67 -27.30 2.87
N GLY A 27 38.72 -28.15 3.19
CA GLY A 27 38.58 -28.79 4.47
C GLY A 27 37.39 -29.74 4.43
N LEU A 28 37.54 -30.94 4.96
CA LEU A 28 36.56 -32.04 5.04
C LEU A 28 35.12 -31.50 5.06
N ALA A 29 34.35 -31.82 4.02
CA ALA A 29 32.94 -31.52 3.92
C ALA A 29 32.16 -32.23 5.05
N VAL A 30 31.81 -31.49 6.09
CA VAL A 30 30.86 -31.95 7.08
C VAL A 30 29.48 -31.77 6.46
N ASP A 31 28.88 -32.88 6.04
CA ASP A 31 27.50 -32.97 5.54
C ASP A 31 26.52 -32.53 6.66
N LYS A 32 26.25 -31.24 6.73
CA LYS A 32 25.23 -30.68 7.65
C LYS A 32 23.86 -30.95 7.06
N ARG A 33 23.34 -32.15 7.23
CA ARG A 33 21.94 -32.48 6.96
C ARG A 33 21.06 -31.67 7.90
N ARG A 34 20.56 -30.52 7.46
CA ARG A 34 19.50 -29.80 8.15
C ARG A 34 18.19 -30.48 7.81
N ALA A 35 17.64 -31.27 8.73
CA ALA A 35 16.27 -31.74 8.62
C ALA A 35 15.32 -30.56 8.88
N HIS A 36 14.65 -30.07 7.85
CA HIS A 36 13.55 -29.12 7.99
C HIS A 36 12.30 -29.91 8.38
N ILE A 37 11.90 -29.82 9.65
CA ILE A 37 10.62 -30.34 10.12
C ILE A 37 9.57 -29.31 9.77
N THR A 38 8.83 -29.54 8.69
CA THR A 38 7.66 -28.71 8.36
C THR A 38 6.48 -29.22 9.17
N LEU A 39 6.19 -28.56 10.28
CA LEU A 39 4.94 -28.76 11.00
C LEU A 39 3.80 -28.34 10.07
N LYS A 40 2.79 -29.19 9.85
CA LYS A 40 1.54 -28.76 9.23
C LYS A 40 0.96 -27.65 10.11
N GLN A 41 1.13 -26.42 9.69
CA GLN A 41 0.50 -25.29 10.34
C GLN A 41 -1.02 -25.54 10.33
N ASN A 42 -1.62 -25.48 11.50
CA ASN A 42 -3.07 -25.57 11.60
C ASN A 42 -3.64 -24.23 11.17
N ALA A 43 -4.19 -24.15 9.95
CA ALA A 43 -4.74 -22.93 9.38
C ALA A 43 -5.74 -22.21 10.31
N ALA A 44 -6.45 -22.98 11.15
CA ALA A 44 -7.35 -22.40 12.15
C ALA A 44 -6.59 -21.69 13.29
N GLN A 45 -5.44 -22.22 13.70
CA GLN A 45 -4.59 -21.61 14.73
C GLN A 45 -3.93 -20.33 14.20
N ASP A 46 -3.43 -20.36 12.96
CA ASP A 46 -2.83 -19.18 12.34
C ASP A 46 -3.87 -18.05 12.17
N ARG A 47 -5.10 -18.41 11.75
CA ARG A 47 -6.20 -17.46 11.67
C ARG A 47 -6.54 -16.86 13.04
N ALA A 48 -6.68 -17.71 14.07
CA ALA A 48 -6.95 -17.25 15.44
C ALA A 48 -5.83 -16.33 15.95
N TYR A 49 -4.57 -16.66 15.61
CA TYR A 49 -3.42 -15.82 15.95
C TYR A 49 -3.49 -14.46 15.26
N ILE A 50 -3.76 -14.41 13.96
CA ILE A 50 -3.90 -13.15 13.22
C ILE A 50 -5.06 -12.31 13.77
N GLU A 51 -6.20 -12.94 14.05
CA GLU A 51 -7.34 -12.25 14.68
C GLU A 51 -7.00 -11.73 16.07
N SER A 52 -6.22 -12.47 16.86
CA SER A 52 -5.75 -11.99 18.18
C SER A 52 -4.82 -10.80 18.10
N CYS A 53 -3.95 -10.74 17.08
CA CYS A 53 -2.97 -9.67 16.89
C CYS A 53 -3.56 -8.41 16.23
N PHE A 54 -4.48 -8.58 15.28
CA PHE A 54 -4.98 -7.48 14.44
C PHE A 54 -6.49 -7.24 14.58
N GLY A 55 -7.15 -7.94 15.52
CA GLY A 55 -8.58 -7.83 15.70
C GLY A 55 -9.39 -8.50 14.59
N ARG A 56 -10.71 -8.34 14.66
CA ARG A 56 -11.62 -8.89 13.65
C ARG A 56 -11.39 -8.28 12.27
N SER A 57 -11.57 -9.11 11.24
CA SER A 57 -11.50 -8.62 9.87
C SER A 57 -12.60 -7.61 9.57
N LEU A 58 -12.26 -6.56 8.82
CA LEU A 58 -13.22 -5.58 8.28
C LEU A 58 -14.16 -6.23 7.25
N TYR A 59 -13.69 -7.29 6.59
CA TYR A 59 -14.53 -8.06 5.68
C TYR A 59 -15.32 -9.12 6.43
N PRO A 60 -16.62 -9.27 6.12
CA PRO A 60 -17.40 -10.42 6.58
C PRO A 60 -16.75 -11.72 6.12
N PRO A 61 -16.93 -12.85 6.84
CA PRO A 61 -16.25 -14.11 6.52
C PRO A 61 -16.49 -14.62 5.09
N GLU A 62 -17.66 -14.38 4.51
CA GLU A 62 -17.99 -14.75 3.13
C GLU A 62 -17.22 -13.92 2.11
N ARG A 63 -17.18 -12.59 2.32
CA ARG A 63 -16.41 -11.68 1.47
C ARG A 63 -14.91 -11.94 1.56
N LEU A 64 -14.40 -12.21 2.77
CA LEU A 64 -12.99 -12.54 2.97
C LEU A 64 -12.61 -13.81 2.20
N ARG A 65 -13.44 -14.88 2.31
CA ARG A 65 -13.23 -16.11 1.53
C ARG A 65 -13.24 -15.88 0.02
N LYS A 66 -14.18 -15.06 -0.46
CA LYS A 66 -14.24 -14.71 -1.87
C LYS A 66 -12.99 -13.96 -2.32
N ALA A 67 -12.54 -12.96 -1.55
CA ALA A 67 -11.32 -12.22 -1.83
C ALA A 67 -10.07 -13.14 -1.84
N GLU A 68 -9.96 -14.07 -0.89
CA GLU A 68 -8.87 -15.06 -0.88
C GLU A 68 -8.90 -15.96 -2.12
N GLN A 69 -10.07 -16.45 -2.54
CA GLN A 69 -10.21 -17.29 -3.74
C GLN A 69 -9.84 -16.55 -5.04
N GLU A 70 -10.15 -15.26 -5.12
CA GLU A 70 -9.86 -14.43 -6.29
C GLU A 70 -8.42 -13.92 -6.33
N LEU A 71 -7.85 -13.57 -5.19
CA LEU A 71 -6.57 -12.87 -5.10
C LEU A 71 -5.38 -13.78 -4.74
N CYS A 72 -5.61 -14.84 -3.94
CA CYS A 72 -4.55 -15.76 -3.52
C CYS A 72 -4.34 -16.88 -4.54
N VAL A 73 -4.05 -16.53 -5.79
CA VAL A 73 -3.84 -17.44 -6.92
C VAL A 73 -2.45 -17.27 -7.53
N GLY A 74 -1.98 -18.27 -8.27
CA GLY A 74 -0.63 -18.25 -8.87
C GLY A 74 0.45 -18.25 -7.78
N ASP A 75 1.36 -17.29 -7.82
CA ASP A 75 2.47 -17.14 -6.87
C ASP A 75 2.02 -16.93 -5.42
N HIS A 76 0.75 -16.66 -5.21
CA HIS A 76 0.15 -16.45 -3.89
C HIS A 76 -0.72 -17.62 -3.42
N LEU A 77 -0.70 -18.75 -4.13
CA LEU A 77 -1.49 -19.92 -3.75
C LEU A 77 -1.06 -20.41 -2.34
N GLY A 78 -2.05 -20.59 -1.47
CA GLY A 78 -1.84 -20.98 -0.07
C GLY A 78 -1.47 -19.82 0.85
N CYS A 79 -1.41 -18.57 0.36
CA CYS A 79 -1.44 -17.37 1.19
C CYS A 79 -2.87 -17.01 1.57
N HIS A 80 -2.99 -16.13 2.56
CA HIS A 80 -4.26 -15.65 3.08
C HIS A 80 -4.27 -14.11 3.15
N LEU A 81 -5.47 -13.55 3.29
CA LEU A 81 -5.67 -12.11 3.45
C LEU A 81 -6.33 -11.79 4.78
N TRP A 82 -5.99 -10.63 5.33
CA TRP A 82 -6.66 -10.07 6.50
C TRP A 82 -6.78 -8.56 6.38
N PHE A 83 -7.97 -8.04 6.52
CA PHE A 83 -8.25 -6.61 6.48
C PHE A 83 -8.61 -6.13 7.87
N SER A 84 -7.84 -5.21 8.43
CA SER A 84 -7.96 -4.78 9.82
C SER A 84 -8.06 -3.26 9.94
N ALA A 85 -8.72 -2.80 11.00
CA ALA A 85 -8.71 -1.38 11.39
C ALA A 85 -7.47 -0.99 12.21
N GLY A 86 -6.56 -1.93 12.47
CA GLY A 86 -5.33 -1.74 13.23
C GLY A 86 -5.15 -2.78 14.34
N VAL A 87 -4.10 -2.58 15.15
CA VAL A 87 -3.82 -3.42 16.30
C VAL A 87 -4.75 -3.04 17.45
N PRO A 88 -5.42 -4.00 18.13
CA PRO A 88 -6.24 -3.74 19.32
C PRO A 88 -5.39 -3.12 20.45
N SER A 89 -6.06 -2.53 21.45
CA SER A 89 -5.33 -2.07 22.64
C SER A 89 -4.81 -3.27 23.45
N PRO A 90 -3.71 -3.12 24.21
CA PRO A 90 -3.13 -4.21 25.02
C PRO A 90 -4.11 -4.86 26.01
N GLU A 91 -5.08 -4.09 26.49
CA GLU A 91 -6.12 -4.56 27.40
C GLU A 91 -7.13 -5.52 26.72
N GLN A 92 -7.29 -5.39 25.40
CA GLN A 92 -8.21 -6.20 24.59
C GLN A 92 -7.54 -7.41 23.95
N ALA A 93 -6.24 -7.54 24.09
CA ALA A 93 -5.46 -8.60 23.48
C ALA A 93 -5.73 -9.95 24.21
N PRO A 94 -6.19 -10.99 23.50
CA PRO A 94 -6.60 -12.25 24.14
C PRO A 94 -5.44 -13.17 24.48
N THR A 95 -4.26 -12.96 23.92
CA THR A 95 -3.07 -13.80 24.13
C THR A 95 -1.86 -12.98 24.56
N PRO A 96 -0.88 -13.56 25.27
CA PRO A 96 0.35 -12.85 25.68
C PRO A 96 1.14 -12.30 24.50
N GLU A 97 1.21 -13.03 23.39
CA GLU A 97 1.90 -12.60 22.16
C GLU A 97 1.19 -11.41 21.52
N ALA A 98 -0.15 -11.45 21.44
CA ALA A 98 -0.94 -10.35 20.93
C ALA A 98 -0.84 -9.12 21.83
N LYS A 99 -0.81 -9.31 23.16
CA LYS A 99 -0.60 -8.23 24.13
C LYS A 99 0.77 -7.57 23.93
N HIS A 100 1.82 -8.36 23.79
CA HIS A 100 3.15 -7.83 23.54
C HIS A 100 3.23 -7.04 22.22
N LEU A 101 2.61 -7.56 21.13
CA LEU A 101 2.51 -6.85 19.86
C LEU A 101 1.77 -5.51 20.03
N ALA A 102 0.67 -5.52 20.76
CA ALA A 102 -0.15 -4.33 21.02
C ALA A 102 0.63 -3.26 21.83
N GLU A 103 1.36 -3.68 22.87
CA GLU A 103 2.24 -2.80 23.65
C GLU A 103 3.33 -2.15 22.78
N GLN A 104 3.96 -2.94 21.89
CA GLN A 104 4.95 -2.43 20.95
C GLN A 104 4.35 -1.44 19.96
N ALA A 105 3.15 -1.75 19.45
CA ALA A 105 2.44 -0.86 18.52
C ALA A 105 2.02 0.45 19.18
N GLU A 106 1.61 0.43 20.45
CA GLU A 106 1.25 1.62 21.21
C GLU A 106 2.48 2.50 21.51
N LEU A 107 3.57 1.89 21.97
CA LEU A 107 4.85 2.59 22.18
C LEU A 107 5.35 3.23 20.88
N GLN A 108 5.21 2.53 19.74
CA GLN A 108 5.60 3.10 18.45
C GLN A 108 4.67 4.24 18.02
N ALA A 109 3.38 4.14 18.29
CA ALA A 109 2.43 5.22 18.02
C ALA A 109 2.77 6.49 18.82
N ASP A 110 3.24 6.35 20.06
CA ASP A 110 3.72 7.46 20.88
C ASP A 110 4.98 8.08 20.29
N ARG A 111 5.94 7.27 19.86
CA ARG A 111 7.15 7.74 19.16
C ARG A 111 6.79 8.49 17.87
N ASN A 112 5.87 7.97 17.07
CA ASN A 112 5.41 8.62 15.84
C ASN A 112 4.81 10.00 16.14
N ARG A 113 3.95 10.10 17.17
CA ARG A 113 3.36 11.38 17.64
C ARG A 113 4.43 12.37 18.11
N ALA A 114 5.36 11.89 18.94
CA ALA A 114 6.46 12.71 19.44
C ALA A 114 7.36 13.23 18.32
N TYR A 115 7.72 12.36 17.36
CA TYR A 115 8.50 12.75 16.18
C TYR A 115 7.77 13.80 15.34
N TYR A 116 6.46 13.60 15.10
CA TYR A 116 5.65 14.54 14.33
C TYR A 116 5.58 15.91 15.03
N ALA A 117 5.37 15.91 16.34
CA ALA A 117 5.32 17.13 17.14
C ALA A 117 6.67 17.88 17.17
N LYS A 118 7.77 17.15 17.33
CA LYS A 118 9.14 17.71 17.33
C LYS A 118 9.47 18.43 16.01
N ASN A 119 9.01 17.90 14.88
CA ASN A 119 9.30 18.42 13.54
C ASN A 119 8.13 19.22 12.95
N ARG A 120 7.21 19.71 13.77
CA ARG A 120 5.93 20.31 13.36
C ARG A 120 6.09 21.43 12.31
N GLU A 121 7.05 22.34 12.49
CA GLU A 121 7.25 23.48 11.58
C GLU A 121 7.73 23.02 10.20
N LEU A 122 8.66 22.06 10.16
CA LEU A 122 9.11 21.45 8.91
C LEU A 122 7.94 20.76 8.20
N HIS A 123 7.17 19.93 8.92
CA HIS A 123 6.04 19.20 8.36
C HIS A 123 4.97 20.15 7.83
N ARG A 124 4.65 21.20 8.56
CA ARG A 124 3.72 22.24 8.12
C ARG A 124 4.16 22.91 6.83
N SER A 125 5.45 23.29 6.73
CA SER A 125 6.02 23.86 5.51
C SER A 125 5.91 22.90 4.31
N VAL A 126 6.18 21.61 4.52
CA VAL A 126 6.07 20.58 3.48
C VAL A 126 4.61 20.40 3.04
N VAL A 127 3.66 20.35 4.00
CA VAL A 127 2.21 20.25 3.71
C VAL A 127 1.75 21.45 2.87
N LEU A 128 2.08 22.68 3.27
CA LEU A 128 1.68 23.90 2.54
C LEU A 128 2.21 23.86 1.10
N ARG A 129 3.51 23.58 0.94
CA ARG A 129 4.15 23.52 -0.39
C ARG A 129 3.53 22.45 -1.28
N LEU A 130 3.28 21.26 -0.73
CA LEU A 130 2.67 20.17 -1.50
C LEU A 130 1.21 20.49 -1.86
N THR A 131 0.44 21.07 -0.92
CA THR A 131 -0.93 21.50 -1.15
C THR A 131 -1.01 22.53 -2.29
N GLU A 132 -0.12 23.54 -2.30
CA GLU A 132 -0.05 24.52 -3.37
C GLU A 132 0.28 23.88 -4.73
N GLN A 133 1.24 22.96 -4.76
CA GLN A 133 1.60 22.25 -5.98
C GLN A 133 0.43 21.44 -6.56
N ILE A 134 -0.28 20.70 -5.71
CA ILE A 134 -1.44 19.89 -6.12
C ILE A 134 -2.56 20.82 -6.59
N ARG A 135 -2.89 21.88 -5.82
CA ARG A 135 -3.95 22.85 -6.15
C ARG A 135 -3.69 23.54 -7.48
N ASN A 136 -2.47 24.01 -7.70
CA ASN A 136 -2.09 24.65 -8.97
C ASN A 136 -2.22 23.68 -10.15
N CYS A 137 -1.85 22.41 -9.96
CA CYS A 137 -2.03 21.40 -10.99
C CYS A 137 -3.51 21.18 -11.31
N ILE A 138 -4.36 21.04 -10.30
CA ILE A 138 -5.81 20.89 -10.47
C ILE A 138 -6.38 22.08 -11.22
N LEU A 139 -6.04 23.32 -10.82
CA LEU A 139 -6.53 24.55 -11.46
C LEU A 139 -6.12 24.65 -12.93
N VAL A 140 -4.90 24.23 -13.28
CA VAL A 140 -4.42 24.24 -14.69
C VAL A 140 -5.18 23.24 -15.55
N HIS A 141 -5.57 22.08 -14.99
CA HIS A 141 -6.29 21.03 -15.71
C HIS A 141 -7.82 21.15 -15.63
N GLN A 142 -8.34 21.98 -14.71
CA GLN A 142 -9.74 22.42 -14.68
C GLN A 142 -9.94 23.61 -15.63
N GLN A 143 -9.63 23.45 -16.91
CA GLN A 143 -10.12 24.44 -17.87
C GLN A 143 -11.64 24.34 -17.87
N PRO A 144 -12.36 25.46 -17.61
CA PRO A 144 -13.81 25.44 -17.70
C PRO A 144 -14.19 25.05 -19.12
N ASN A 145 -14.74 23.87 -19.31
CA ASN A 145 -15.39 23.51 -20.56
C ASN A 145 -16.56 24.46 -20.75
N ALA A 146 -16.30 25.52 -21.49
CA ALA A 146 -17.31 26.53 -21.79
C ALA A 146 -18.28 25.89 -22.80
N ARG A 147 -19.39 25.36 -22.30
CA ARG A 147 -20.48 24.84 -23.14
C ARG A 147 -21.28 26.01 -23.71
N VAL A 148 -21.56 25.90 -25.00
CA VAL A 148 -22.44 26.82 -25.66
C VAL A 148 -23.87 26.64 -25.15
N ALA A 149 -24.43 27.67 -24.55
CA ALA A 149 -25.73 27.65 -23.88
C ALA A 149 -26.63 28.81 -24.31
N ARG A 150 -27.88 28.79 -23.85
CA ARG A 150 -28.84 29.90 -24.07
C ARG A 150 -28.76 30.97 -22.99
N SER A 151 -27.96 30.79 -21.97
CA SER A 151 -27.75 31.70 -20.85
C SER A 151 -26.33 31.61 -20.35
N GLY A 152 -25.76 32.68 -19.76
CA GLY A 152 -24.40 32.76 -19.26
C GLY A 152 -23.65 33.97 -19.79
N ASN A 153 -22.33 33.87 -19.96
CA ASN A 153 -21.50 34.91 -20.51
C ASN A 153 -21.65 35.00 -22.04
N LEU A 154 -21.95 36.17 -22.57
CA LEU A 154 -22.15 36.36 -23.99
C LEU A 154 -20.87 36.07 -24.79
N ASN A 155 -20.96 35.18 -25.79
CA ASN A 155 -19.85 34.94 -26.70
C ASN A 155 -19.93 35.87 -27.92
N ALA A 156 -19.16 36.94 -27.89
CA ALA A 156 -19.16 37.94 -28.95
C ALA A 156 -18.91 37.35 -30.36
N GLY A 157 -18.08 36.31 -30.47
CA GLY A 157 -17.83 35.64 -31.74
C GLY A 157 -19.01 34.80 -32.30
N ARG A 158 -20.08 34.59 -31.49
CA ARG A 158 -21.26 33.81 -31.87
C ARG A 158 -22.56 34.60 -31.94
N ILE A 159 -22.56 35.85 -31.58
CA ILE A 159 -23.76 36.74 -31.57
C ILE A 159 -24.46 36.75 -32.93
N TRP A 160 -23.69 36.74 -34.02
CA TRP A 160 -24.23 36.76 -35.39
C TRP A 160 -25.09 35.53 -35.74
N ARG A 161 -24.97 34.45 -34.97
CA ARG A 161 -25.76 33.21 -35.22
C ARG A 161 -27.21 33.37 -34.82
N ALA A 162 -27.51 34.18 -33.82
CA ALA A 162 -28.89 34.42 -33.40
C ALA A 162 -29.77 34.99 -34.53
N PRO A 163 -29.42 36.10 -35.18
CA PRO A 163 -30.24 36.70 -36.25
C PRO A 163 -30.13 35.95 -37.60
N LEU A 164 -28.98 35.31 -37.90
CA LEU A 164 -28.75 34.72 -39.22
C LEU A 164 -29.12 33.23 -39.27
N LEU A 165 -28.99 32.49 -38.18
CA LEU A 165 -29.20 31.06 -38.13
C LEU A 165 -30.32 30.62 -37.16
N ASN A 166 -30.98 31.59 -36.52
CA ASN A 166 -32.01 31.35 -35.50
C ASN A 166 -31.53 30.43 -34.39
N ASP A 167 -30.19 30.56 -34.02
CA ASP A 167 -29.54 29.72 -32.99
C ASP A 167 -29.31 30.61 -31.76
N ASP A 168 -30.16 30.43 -30.74
CA ASP A 168 -30.12 31.22 -29.49
C ASP A 168 -28.95 30.85 -28.58
N ARG A 169 -28.15 29.82 -28.94
CA ARG A 169 -27.00 29.37 -28.16
C ARG A 169 -25.77 30.22 -28.44
N VAL A 170 -25.83 31.46 -27.99
CA VAL A 170 -24.77 32.47 -28.16
C VAL A 170 -24.05 32.81 -26.85
N PHE A 171 -24.40 32.13 -25.78
CA PHE A 171 -23.76 32.30 -24.49
C PHE A 171 -22.78 31.15 -24.22
N LEU A 172 -21.77 31.44 -23.42
CA LEU A 172 -20.90 30.46 -22.82
C LEU A 172 -21.35 30.27 -21.36
N CYS A 173 -21.83 29.11 -21.02
CA CYS A 173 -22.01 28.68 -19.65
C CYS A 173 -20.74 27.96 -19.24
N ALA A 174 -20.06 28.43 -18.21
CA ALA A 174 -19.03 27.61 -17.56
C ALA A 174 -19.78 26.45 -16.89
N GLU A 175 -19.68 25.26 -17.45
CA GLU A 175 -19.96 24.07 -16.66
C GLU A 175 -18.89 24.07 -15.58
N GLU A 176 -19.27 24.28 -14.31
CA GLU A 176 -18.44 23.89 -13.18
C GLU A 176 -18.32 22.36 -13.30
N GLU A 177 -17.31 21.91 -14.05
CA GLU A 177 -16.96 20.51 -14.04
C GLU A 177 -16.70 20.17 -12.58
N ASN A 178 -17.53 19.27 -12.05
CA ASN A 178 -17.30 18.64 -10.76
C ASN A 178 -15.82 18.35 -10.64
N GLN A 179 -15.22 18.72 -9.52
CA GLN A 179 -13.82 18.44 -9.18
C GLN A 179 -13.43 17.07 -9.72
N PRO A 180 -12.24 16.91 -10.32
CA PRO A 180 -11.85 15.64 -10.89
C PRO A 180 -12.10 14.56 -9.86
N SER A 181 -13.06 13.71 -10.12
CA SER A 181 -13.49 12.65 -9.19
C SER A 181 -12.47 11.52 -9.18
N PHE A 182 -11.30 11.80 -8.65
CA PHE A 182 -10.32 10.76 -8.40
C PHE A 182 -10.10 10.60 -6.90
N THR A 183 -9.76 9.40 -6.50
CA THR A 183 -9.43 9.08 -5.13
C THR A 183 -7.97 8.66 -5.04
N VAL A 184 -7.36 8.88 -3.89
CA VAL A 184 -5.99 8.48 -3.63
C VAL A 184 -5.94 7.47 -2.50
N ASP A 185 -5.27 6.35 -2.75
CA ASP A 185 -4.87 5.39 -1.75
C ASP A 185 -3.39 5.51 -1.47
N LEU A 186 -3.03 5.69 -0.20
CA LEU A 186 -1.66 5.60 0.27
C LEU A 186 -1.46 4.23 0.91
N LEU A 187 -0.56 3.44 0.34
CA LEU A 187 -0.21 2.12 0.82
C LEU A 187 1.20 2.16 1.41
N LEU A 188 1.31 2.03 2.73
CA LEU A 188 2.56 2.10 3.47
C LEU A 188 3.11 0.70 3.69
N ASP A 189 4.30 0.43 3.21
CA ASP A 189 5.04 -0.77 3.56
C ASP A 189 5.35 -0.76 5.05
N ALA A 190 4.92 -1.79 5.75
CA ALA A 190 5.09 -1.96 7.18
C ALA A 190 5.85 -3.26 7.52
N SER A 191 6.76 -3.67 6.66
CA SER A 191 7.66 -4.79 6.88
C SER A 191 8.74 -4.47 7.92
N ALA A 192 9.39 -5.51 8.45
CA ALA A 192 10.44 -5.37 9.45
C ALA A 192 11.66 -4.57 8.94
N SER A 193 11.90 -4.49 7.64
CA SER A 193 12.93 -3.63 7.06
C SER A 193 12.71 -2.14 7.38
N ARG A 194 11.48 -1.75 7.70
CA ARG A 194 11.08 -0.37 8.04
C ARG A 194 11.20 -0.01 9.52
N LEU A 195 11.59 -0.94 10.40
CA LEU A 195 11.68 -0.71 11.85
C LEU A 195 12.51 0.51 12.23
N HIS A 196 13.56 0.82 11.49
CA HIS A 196 14.48 1.93 11.77
C HIS A 196 13.99 3.32 11.32
N CYS A 197 12.89 3.38 10.55
CA CYS A 197 12.37 4.63 9.98
C CYS A 197 10.85 4.79 10.11
N GLN A 198 10.22 4.10 11.05
CA GLN A 198 8.77 4.10 11.25
C GLN A 198 8.19 5.49 11.44
N GLU A 199 8.84 6.33 12.24
CA GLU A 199 8.43 7.69 12.54
C GLU A 199 8.41 8.56 11.27
N VAL A 200 9.40 8.35 10.41
CA VAL A 200 9.53 9.08 9.13
C VAL A 200 8.41 8.67 8.18
N ILE A 201 8.12 7.36 8.05
CA ILE A 201 7.06 6.85 7.17
C ILE A 201 5.68 7.32 7.65
N ALA A 202 5.42 7.24 8.96
CA ALA A 202 4.18 7.74 9.55
C ALA A 202 3.99 9.24 9.28
N ALA A 203 5.05 10.03 9.43
CA ALA A 203 5.01 11.46 9.13
C ALA A 203 4.78 11.74 7.64
N GLN A 204 5.43 11.00 6.74
CA GLN A 204 5.24 11.14 5.29
C GLN A 204 3.81 10.78 4.88
N GLY A 205 3.26 9.67 5.37
CA GLY A 205 1.86 9.30 5.17
C GLY A 205 0.89 10.36 5.67
N SER A 206 1.16 10.94 6.85
CA SER A 206 0.36 12.03 7.42
C SER A 206 0.43 13.32 6.58
N ILE A 207 1.61 13.72 6.11
CA ILE A 207 1.81 14.90 5.28
C ILE A 207 1.08 14.76 3.94
N LEU A 208 1.24 13.60 3.27
CA LEU A 208 0.56 13.32 2.01
C LEU A 208 -0.97 13.34 2.18
N ALA A 209 -1.47 12.68 3.20
CA ALA A 209 -2.91 12.63 3.48
C ALA A 209 -3.49 14.02 3.82
N GLN A 210 -2.76 14.84 4.61
CA GLN A 210 -3.16 16.22 4.92
C GLN A 210 -3.21 17.08 3.68
N SER A 211 -2.18 17.01 2.82
CA SER A 211 -2.09 17.82 1.61
C SER A 211 -3.18 17.47 0.61
N LEU A 212 -3.47 16.19 0.41
CA LEU A 212 -4.54 15.71 -0.46
C LEU A 212 -5.93 16.12 0.08
N ALA A 213 -6.17 15.91 1.38
CA ALA A 213 -7.41 16.31 2.02
C ALA A 213 -7.66 17.81 1.97
N ALA A 214 -6.60 18.64 2.11
CA ALA A 214 -6.68 20.10 1.97
C ALA A 214 -7.01 20.56 0.54
N CYS A 215 -6.79 19.70 -0.47
CA CYS A 215 -7.23 19.91 -1.85
C CYS A 215 -8.61 19.31 -2.15
N GLY A 216 -9.33 18.80 -1.16
CA GLY A 216 -10.64 18.16 -1.35
C GLY A 216 -10.59 16.76 -1.99
N ILE A 217 -9.41 16.16 -2.11
CA ILE A 217 -9.23 14.83 -2.70
C ILE A 217 -9.50 13.76 -1.62
N PRO A 218 -10.45 12.83 -1.85
CA PRO A 218 -10.66 11.72 -0.93
C PRO A 218 -9.40 10.85 -0.83
N VAL A 219 -8.91 10.65 0.39
CA VAL A 219 -7.70 9.87 0.63
C VAL A 219 -7.94 8.78 1.67
N ARG A 220 -7.49 7.57 1.37
CA ARG A 220 -7.38 6.45 2.31
C ARG A 220 -5.91 6.18 2.58
N VAL A 221 -5.58 5.79 3.79
CA VAL A 221 -4.23 5.38 4.18
C VAL A 221 -4.30 4.00 4.78
N SER A 222 -3.56 3.08 4.19
CA SER A 222 -3.44 1.71 4.67
C SER A 222 -1.96 1.34 4.83
N SER A 223 -1.65 0.41 5.70
CA SER A 223 -0.33 -0.21 5.78
C SER A 223 -0.46 -1.72 5.57
N PHE A 224 0.59 -2.35 5.05
CA PHE A 224 0.59 -3.79 4.84
C PHE A 224 1.83 -4.45 5.42
N SER A 225 1.65 -5.67 5.89
CA SER A 225 2.74 -6.59 6.28
C SER A 225 2.27 -8.02 6.15
N SER A 226 3.21 -8.98 6.12
CA SER A 226 2.89 -10.41 6.04
C SER A 226 3.37 -11.14 7.29
N LEU A 227 2.51 -12.00 7.84
CA LEU A 227 2.78 -12.76 9.06
C LEU A 227 2.11 -14.14 8.98
N ARG A 228 2.86 -15.22 9.19
CA ARG A 228 2.37 -16.61 9.12
C ARG A 228 1.58 -16.95 7.84
N GLY A 229 1.99 -16.40 6.70
CA GLY A 229 1.32 -16.60 5.41
C GLY A 229 0.05 -15.77 5.20
N TYR A 230 -0.28 -14.87 6.13
CA TYR A 230 -1.33 -13.86 5.97
C TYR A 230 -0.73 -12.53 5.55
N THR A 231 -1.20 -11.96 4.46
CA THR A 231 -0.96 -10.54 4.14
C THR A 231 -2.04 -9.71 4.80
N VAL A 232 -1.64 -8.91 5.76
CA VAL A 232 -2.52 -8.08 6.60
C VAL A 232 -2.51 -6.65 6.07
N LEU A 233 -3.66 -6.15 5.61
CA LEU A 233 -3.87 -4.74 5.31
C LEU A 233 -4.55 -4.06 6.49
N ARG A 234 -3.88 -3.06 7.07
CA ARG A 234 -4.41 -2.25 8.17
C ARG A 234 -4.85 -0.90 7.62
N VAL A 235 -6.14 -0.62 7.66
CA VAL A 235 -6.70 0.67 7.26
C VAL A 235 -6.52 1.65 8.42
N LEU A 236 -5.53 2.54 8.31
CA LEU A 236 -5.23 3.56 9.31
C LEU A 236 -6.18 4.76 9.20
N LYS A 237 -6.63 5.07 7.98
CA LYS A 237 -7.61 6.12 7.70
C LYS A 237 -8.47 5.71 6.50
N GLY A 238 -9.78 5.65 6.70
CA GLY A 238 -10.75 5.45 5.62
C GLY A 238 -11.04 6.74 4.84
N PHE A 239 -11.73 6.63 3.70
CA PHE A 239 -12.11 7.81 2.90
C PHE A 239 -13.03 8.77 3.67
N ALA A 240 -13.98 8.24 4.45
CA ALA A 240 -14.94 9.02 5.23
C ALA A 240 -14.34 9.62 6.52
N ASP A 241 -13.19 9.11 6.97
CA ASP A 241 -12.60 9.54 8.23
C ASP A 241 -11.99 10.93 8.09
N LYS A 242 -12.39 11.83 8.97
CA LYS A 242 -11.79 13.18 9.07
C LYS A 242 -10.53 13.19 9.95
N ASN A 243 -10.40 12.19 10.83
CA ASN A 243 -9.27 12.12 11.77
C ASN A 243 -8.03 11.51 11.11
N LEU A 244 -7.00 12.32 10.94
CA LEU A 244 -5.71 11.94 10.39
C LEU A 244 -4.74 11.39 11.45
N GLN A 245 -5.05 11.52 12.74
CA GLN A 245 -4.16 11.10 13.83
C GLN A 245 -3.94 9.59 13.88
N ASN A 246 -4.90 8.81 13.37
CA ASN A 246 -4.77 7.35 13.30
C ASN A 246 -3.61 6.89 12.42
N ILE A 247 -3.10 7.73 11.51
CA ILE A 247 -1.91 7.42 10.70
C ILE A 247 -0.68 7.24 11.60
N ASN A 248 -0.64 7.91 12.76
CA ASN A 248 0.43 7.71 13.75
C ASN A 248 0.43 6.31 14.38
N ARG A 249 -0.63 5.51 14.19
CA ARG A 249 -0.68 4.09 14.54
C ARG A 249 0.07 3.18 13.57
N TYR A 250 0.77 3.75 12.59
CA TYR A 250 1.66 2.99 11.74
C TYR A 250 2.70 2.25 12.59
N PHE A 251 2.82 0.96 12.31
CA PHE A 251 3.72 0.06 13.04
C PHE A 251 4.25 -0.99 12.08
N ALA A 252 5.57 -1.13 11.99
CA ALA A 252 6.23 -2.10 11.13
C ALA A 252 6.42 -3.44 11.86
N SER A 253 6.07 -4.53 11.17
CA SER A 253 6.20 -5.89 11.72
C SER A 253 6.10 -6.94 10.61
N GLY A 254 6.81 -8.06 10.77
CA GLY A 254 6.72 -9.19 9.85
C GLY A 254 7.42 -8.97 8.51
N TRP A 255 6.97 -9.68 7.50
CA TRP A 255 7.49 -9.69 6.13
C TRP A 255 6.64 -8.80 5.22
N ASN A 256 6.97 -8.75 3.92
CA ASN A 256 6.18 -8.06 2.91
C ASN A 256 6.00 -8.90 1.64
N ARG A 257 4.74 -9.24 1.35
CA ARG A 257 4.33 -9.84 0.09
C ARG A 257 3.66 -8.78 -0.77
N ASP A 258 4.48 -7.93 -1.37
CA ASP A 258 4.05 -6.70 -2.06
C ASP A 258 3.01 -6.97 -3.14
N GLY A 259 3.21 -8.00 -3.96
CA GLY A 259 2.26 -8.34 -5.01
C GLY A 259 0.87 -8.67 -4.48
N LEU A 260 0.76 -9.46 -3.40
CA LEU A 260 -0.54 -9.76 -2.78
C LEU A 260 -1.15 -8.54 -2.09
N ALA A 261 -0.32 -7.70 -1.47
CA ALA A 261 -0.76 -6.44 -0.87
C ALA A 261 -1.33 -5.47 -1.92
N LEU A 262 -0.71 -5.39 -3.10
CA LEU A 262 -1.23 -4.61 -4.23
C LEU A 262 -2.57 -5.13 -4.74
N ARG A 263 -2.73 -6.45 -4.90
CA ARG A 263 -4.03 -7.07 -5.25
C ARG A 263 -5.10 -6.72 -4.22
N ALA A 264 -4.79 -6.86 -2.95
CA ALA A 264 -5.72 -6.56 -1.86
C ALA A 264 -6.06 -5.07 -1.76
N ALA A 265 -5.11 -4.18 -2.02
CA ALA A 265 -5.36 -2.73 -2.12
C ALA A 265 -6.30 -2.42 -3.30
N GLY A 266 -6.12 -3.08 -4.45
CA GLY A 266 -7.02 -2.98 -5.59
C GLY A 266 -8.44 -3.45 -5.28
N ASP A 267 -8.61 -4.55 -4.54
CA ASP A 267 -9.92 -5.02 -4.09
C ASP A 267 -10.60 -4.02 -3.13
N LEU A 268 -9.85 -3.41 -2.24
CA LEU A 268 -10.36 -2.36 -1.37
C LEU A 268 -10.86 -1.13 -2.13
N LEU A 269 -10.37 -0.85 -3.34
CA LEU A 269 -10.81 0.29 -4.16
C LEU A 269 -12.26 0.16 -4.64
N GLN A 270 -12.85 -1.04 -4.64
CA GLN A 270 -14.28 -1.24 -4.94
C GLN A 270 -15.19 -0.46 -3.95
N PHE A 271 -14.67 -0.07 -2.79
CA PHE A 271 -15.39 0.72 -1.78
C PHE A 271 -15.02 2.20 -1.80
N ALA A 272 -14.36 2.66 -2.87
CA ALA A 272 -14.06 4.07 -3.03
C ALA A 272 -15.34 4.90 -3.29
N PRO A 273 -15.42 6.14 -2.79
CA PRO A 273 -16.59 6.98 -2.96
C PRO A 273 -16.73 7.50 -4.41
N GLY A 274 -17.95 7.63 -4.88
CA GLY A 274 -18.28 8.25 -6.15
C GLY A 274 -18.61 7.28 -7.28
N PRO A 275 -19.31 7.72 -8.33
CA PRO A 275 -19.65 6.92 -9.51
C PRO A 275 -18.41 6.80 -10.41
N ALA A 276 -17.84 5.61 -10.52
CA ALA A 276 -16.67 5.28 -11.34
C ALA A 276 -15.46 6.23 -11.14
N PRO A 277 -14.96 6.40 -9.90
CA PRO A 277 -13.85 7.29 -9.64
C PRO A 277 -12.57 6.76 -10.30
N ARG A 278 -11.75 7.69 -10.78
CA ARG A 278 -10.37 7.37 -11.17
C ARG A 278 -9.55 7.13 -9.91
N HIS A 279 -8.70 6.12 -9.91
CA HIS A 279 -7.95 5.71 -8.72
C HIS A 279 -6.45 5.91 -8.90
N LEU A 280 -5.84 6.53 -7.91
CA LEU A 280 -4.38 6.64 -7.77
C LEU A 280 -3.93 5.90 -6.51
N LEU A 281 -3.11 4.88 -6.67
CA LEU A 281 -2.46 4.16 -5.60
C LEU A 281 -1.00 4.63 -5.49
N ILE A 282 -0.64 5.23 -4.37
CA ILE A 282 0.73 5.65 -4.07
C ILE A 282 1.31 4.72 -3.01
N VAL A 283 2.36 4.00 -3.37
CA VAL A 283 3.03 3.06 -2.47
C VAL A 283 4.27 3.71 -1.87
N LEU A 284 4.40 3.71 -0.54
CA LEU A 284 5.62 4.11 0.16
C LEU A 284 6.37 2.83 0.53
N THR A 285 7.51 2.56 -0.12
CA THR A 285 8.21 1.26 -0.02
C THR A 285 9.71 1.40 -0.21
N ASP A 286 10.47 0.38 0.21
CA ASP A 286 11.87 0.18 -0.16
C ASP A 286 12.07 -0.74 -1.37
N ALA A 287 10.96 -1.20 -1.96
CA ALA A 287 10.93 -2.11 -3.11
C ALA A 287 11.76 -3.39 -2.91
N SER A 288 11.73 -3.94 -1.70
CA SER A 288 12.42 -5.16 -1.31
C SER A 288 11.42 -6.23 -0.85
N PRO A 289 10.60 -6.77 -1.77
CA PRO A 289 9.60 -7.79 -1.42
C PRO A 289 10.27 -9.04 -0.89
N ASN A 290 9.84 -9.48 0.30
CA ASN A 290 10.35 -10.68 0.94
C ASN A 290 9.29 -11.29 1.87
N ASP A 291 8.98 -12.59 1.67
CA ASP A 291 8.01 -13.30 2.50
C ASP A 291 8.50 -14.71 2.84
N SER A 292 8.25 -15.12 4.07
CA SER A 292 8.56 -16.46 4.55
C SER A 292 7.79 -17.55 3.81
N ARG A 293 6.63 -17.24 3.23
CA ARG A 293 5.84 -18.20 2.44
C ARG A 293 6.40 -18.30 1.03
N ARG A 294 6.84 -19.51 0.65
CA ARG A 294 7.38 -19.77 -0.69
C ARG A 294 6.33 -19.63 -1.79
N ILE A 295 6.78 -19.36 -2.99
CA ILE A 295 6.00 -19.53 -4.21
C ILE A 295 5.85 -21.02 -4.48
N PRO A 296 4.63 -21.52 -4.70
CA PRO A 296 4.41 -22.93 -4.94
C PRO A 296 5.02 -23.42 -6.26
N PRO A 297 5.24 -24.73 -6.43
CA PRO A 297 5.65 -25.32 -7.69
C PRO A 297 4.69 -24.95 -8.84
N SER A 298 5.27 -24.64 -9.99
CA SER A 298 4.55 -24.35 -11.25
C SER A 298 5.18 -25.09 -12.42
N ALA A 299 4.56 -25.01 -13.59
CA ALA A 299 5.13 -25.59 -14.81
C ALA A 299 6.49 -25.00 -15.17
N GLU A 300 6.70 -23.71 -14.88
CA GLU A 300 7.95 -22.98 -15.15
C GLU A 300 8.99 -23.18 -14.03
N ASN A 301 8.54 -23.43 -12.81
CA ASN A 301 9.39 -23.67 -11.62
C ASN A 301 8.89 -24.88 -10.82
N PRO A 302 9.28 -26.12 -11.20
CA PRO A 302 8.76 -27.35 -10.59
C PRO A 302 9.08 -27.52 -9.09
N LEU A 303 10.11 -26.83 -8.58
CA LEU A 303 10.50 -26.90 -7.17
C LEU A 303 9.93 -25.77 -6.32
N GLY A 304 9.28 -24.79 -6.97
CA GLY A 304 8.92 -23.54 -6.32
C GLY A 304 10.18 -22.76 -5.88
N CYS A 305 10.01 -21.52 -5.42
CA CYS A 305 11.11 -20.69 -4.93
C CYS A 305 10.71 -19.85 -3.72
N GLY A 306 11.69 -19.16 -3.10
CA GLY A 306 11.41 -18.12 -2.10
C GLY A 306 10.70 -16.93 -2.74
N TYR A 307 9.85 -16.25 -1.95
CA TYR A 307 9.28 -14.98 -2.37
C TYR A 307 10.24 -13.86 -1.94
N GLU A 308 11.35 -13.73 -2.66
CA GLU A 308 12.42 -12.79 -2.36
C GLU A 308 13.15 -12.41 -3.65
N ASP A 309 13.97 -11.36 -3.58
CA ASP A 309 14.82 -10.90 -4.69
C ASP A 309 14.08 -10.82 -6.04
N ALA A 310 14.61 -11.43 -7.08
CA ALA A 310 14.09 -11.37 -8.43
C ALA A 310 12.65 -11.91 -8.55
N ALA A 311 12.28 -12.95 -7.79
CA ALA A 311 10.95 -13.55 -7.85
C ALA A 311 9.90 -12.62 -7.26
N GLY A 312 10.16 -12.04 -6.08
CA GLY A 312 9.29 -11.06 -5.45
C GLY A 312 9.14 -9.78 -6.28
N VAL A 313 10.25 -9.29 -6.85
CA VAL A 313 10.27 -8.13 -7.73
C VAL A 313 9.46 -8.38 -9.01
N ALA A 314 9.63 -9.54 -9.64
CA ALA A 314 8.91 -9.91 -10.87
C ALA A 314 7.39 -10.00 -10.64
N ASP A 315 6.97 -10.64 -9.54
CA ASP A 315 5.56 -10.71 -9.14
C ASP A 315 5.00 -9.32 -8.86
N THR A 316 5.67 -8.52 -8.02
CA THR A 316 5.22 -7.16 -7.69
C THR A 316 5.06 -6.30 -8.96
N ALA A 317 6.03 -6.36 -9.89
CA ALA A 317 5.94 -5.68 -11.18
C ALA A 317 4.77 -6.18 -12.03
N ALA A 318 4.47 -7.47 -12.00
CA ALA A 318 3.32 -8.05 -12.70
C ALA A 318 1.99 -7.52 -12.13
N GLN A 319 1.89 -7.37 -10.78
CA GLN A 319 0.71 -6.84 -10.12
C GLN A 319 0.52 -5.34 -10.38
N VAL A 320 1.59 -4.55 -10.38
CA VAL A 320 1.52 -3.12 -10.80
C VAL A 320 0.94 -3.00 -12.20
N ARG A 321 1.46 -3.79 -13.16
CA ARG A 321 0.90 -3.80 -14.54
C ARG A 321 -0.54 -4.29 -14.61
N ALA A 322 -0.94 -5.24 -13.77
CA ALA A 322 -2.31 -5.72 -13.69
C ALA A 322 -3.27 -4.62 -13.22
N LEU A 323 -2.92 -3.90 -12.15
CA LEU A 323 -3.70 -2.76 -11.66
C LEU A 323 -3.80 -1.64 -12.69
N GLN A 324 -2.71 -1.32 -13.41
CA GLN A 324 -2.71 -0.33 -14.47
C GLN A 324 -3.66 -0.71 -15.63
N ARG A 325 -3.70 -2.00 -16.00
CA ARG A 325 -4.67 -2.50 -17.00
C ARG A 325 -6.13 -2.40 -16.54
N MET A 326 -6.37 -2.41 -15.24
CA MET A 326 -7.70 -2.17 -14.64
C MET A 326 -8.03 -0.67 -14.54
N GLY A 327 -7.19 0.23 -15.04
CA GLY A 327 -7.38 1.68 -14.97
C GLY A 327 -6.94 2.32 -13.64
N ILE A 328 -6.30 1.56 -12.74
CA ILE A 328 -5.76 2.08 -11.49
C ILE A 328 -4.34 2.57 -11.75
N ARG A 329 -4.10 3.87 -11.51
CA ARG A 329 -2.76 4.42 -11.59
C ARG A 329 -1.96 4.01 -10.36
N VAL A 330 -0.73 3.52 -10.58
CA VAL A 330 0.17 3.08 -9.50
C VAL A 330 1.47 3.85 -9.58
N SER A 331 1.80 4.55 -8.50
CA SER A 331 3.04 5.31 -8.35
C SER A 331 3.73 4.94 -7.03
N ALA A 332 5.04 5.12 -6.94
CA ALA A 332 5.79 4.83 -5.72
C ALA A 332 6.64 6.01 -5.24
N VAL A 333 6.63 6.20 -3.93
CA VAL A 333 7.64 6.99 -3.21
C VAL A 333 8.65 5.98 -2.66
N PHE A 334 9.81 5.94 -3.30
CA PHE A 334 10.87 4.99 -2.98
C PHE A 334 11.81 5.55 -1.91
N MET A 335 11.99 4.79 -0.83
CA MET A 335 12.77 5.15 0.35
C MET A 335 13.83 4.09 0.69
N GLY A 336 14.19 3.28 -0.29
CA GLY A 336 15.19 2.23 -0.14
C GLY A 336 16.61 2.70 -0.38
N GLU A 337 17.54 1.78 -0.17
CA GLU A 337 18.96 1.95 -0.47
C GLU A 337 19.25 1.99 -1.96
N ASP A 338 20.47 2.36 -2.33
CA ASP A 338 20.91 2.38 -3.73
C ASP A 338 20.88 0.98 -4.36
N SER A 339 21.11 -0.06 -3.59
CA SER A 339 21.02 -1.47 -3.98
C SER A 339 19.63 -1.88 -4.49
N SER A 340 18.56 -1.37 -3.89
CA SER A 340 17.17 -1.68 -4.26
C SER A 340 16.60 -0.76 -5.34
N ALA A 341 17.36 0.26 -5.79
CA ALA A 341 16.88 1.21 -6.79
C ALA A 341 16.55 0.56 -8.14
N GLY A 342 17.32 -0.47 -8.53
CA GLY A 342 17.07 -1.28 -9.72
C GLY A 342 15.75 -2.04 -9.65
N ALA A 343 15.46 -2.66 -8.50
CA ALA A 343 14.21 -3.34 -8.24
C ALA A 343 13.02 -2.37 -8.29
N ALA A 344 13.13 -1.21 -7.65
CA ALA A 344 12.10 -0.17 -7.68
C ALA A 344 11.82 0.31 -9.11
N ALA A 345 12.85 0.51 -9.93
CA ALA A 345 12.71 0.88 -11.34
C ALA A 345 12.05 -0.22 -12.18
N GLN A 346 12.34 -1.49 -11.89
CA GLN A 346 11.71 -2.64 -12.55
C GLN A 346 10.22 -2.75 -12.20
N ILE A 347 9.84 -2.46 -10.94
CA ILE A 347 8.47 -2.54 -10.46
C ILE A 347 7.62 -1.37 -10.99
N TYR A 348 8.07 -0.13 -10.78
CA TYR A 348 7.26 1.08 -10.98
C TYR A 348 7.63 1.89 -12.22
N GLY A 349 8.76 1.59 -12.87
CA GLY A 349 9.22 2.30 -14.06
C GLY A 349 9.40 3.80 -13.81
N LYS A 350 8.83 4.62 -14.70
CA LYS A 350 8.86 6.10 -14.62
C LYS A 350 7.98 6.67 -13.51
N ASN A 351 7.03 5.89 -12.98
CA ASN A 351 6.08 6.32 -11.96
C ASN A 351 6.64 6.15 -10.54
N MET A 352 7.93 6.41 -10.39
CA MET A 352 8.63 6.34 -9.11
C MET A 352 9.35 7.66 -8.82
N ALA A 353 9.26 8.11 -7.58
CA ALA A 353 10.08 9.20 -7.08
C ALA A 353 10.90 8.75 -5.89
N ARG A 354 12.21 8.90 -5.98
CA ARG A 354 13.12 8.58 -4.88
C ARG A 354 13.25 9.76 -3.93
N ILE A 355 13.19 9.48 -2.65
CA ILE A 355 13.44 10.44 -1.58
C ILE A 355 14.45 9.88 -0.57
N ARG A 356 15.34 10.76 -0.07
CA ARG A 356 16.30 10.45 0.99
C ARG A 356 16.01 11.21 2.29
N GLY A 357 15.13 12.20 2.23
CA GLY A 357 14.77 13.04 3.36
C GLY A 357 13.39 13.66 3.23
N MET A 358 12.89 14.18 4.35
CA MET A 358 11.55 14.79 4.43
C MET A 358 11.42 16.05 3.57
N ASP A 359 12.51 16.81 3.40
CA ASP A 359 12.59 18.01 2.57
C ASP A 359 12.32 17.73 1.09
N GLN A 360 12.63 16.52 0.61
CA GLN A 360 12.43 16.11 -0.77
C GLN A 360 11.00 15.63 -1.04
N LEU A 361 10.23 15.29 0.00
CA LEU A 361 8.90 14.69 -0.12
C LEU A 361 7.95 15.55 -0.95
N ALA A 362 7.88 16.86 -0.65
CA ALA A 362 6.96 17.76 -1.38
C ALA A 362 7.27 17.81 -2.87
N ARG A 363 8.56 17.90 -3.23
CA ARG A 363 8.99 17.94 -4.64
C ARG A 363 8.75 16.60 -5.34
N ALA A 364 9.09 15.51 -4.69
CA ALA A 364 9.01 14.18 -5.27
C ALA A 364 7.56 13.71 -5.42
N ALA A 365 6.80 13.71 -4.34
CA ALA A 365 5.39 13.33 -4.35
C ALA A 365 4.53 14.32 -5.14
N GLY A 366 4.84 15.62 -5.06
CA GLY A 366 4.17 16.63 -5.86
C GLY A 366 4.28 16.36 -7.36
N ARG A 367 5.47 16.04 -7.87
CA ARG A 367 5.69 15.67 -9.27
C ARG A 367 4.91 14.40 -9.68
N LEU A 368 4.94 13.36 -8.84
CA LEU A 368 4.17 12.15 -9.12
C LEU A 368 2.68 12.46 -9.23
N ILE A 369 2.11 13.12 -8.24
CA ILE A 369 0.70 13.46 -8.20
C ILE A 369 0.34 14.39 -9.38
N GLN A 370 1.19 15.35 -9.72
CA GLN A 370 0.96 16.24 -10.88
C GLN A 370 0.96 15.47 -12.20
N ASN A 371 1.89 14.54 -12.39
CA ASN A 371 1.93 13.71 -13.60
C ASN A 371 0.67 12.84 -13.72
N GLU A 372 0.23 12.24 -12.61
CA GLU A 372 -0.98 11.42 -12.60
C GLU A 372 -2.25 12.26 -12.82
N ILE A 373 -2.34 13.47 -12.26
CA ILE A 373 -3.46 14.38 -12.52
C ILE A 373 -3.53 14.75 -14.00
N ARG A 374 -2.38 15.02 -14.65
CA ARG A 374 -2.34 15.31 -16.11
C ARG A 374 -2.85 14.13 -16.91
N GLU A 375 -2.30 12.93 -16.67
CA GLU A 375 -2.71 11.72 -17.38
C GLU A 375 -4.15 11.27 -17.06
N LEU A 376 -4.74 11.78 -15.98
CA LEU A 376 -6.16 11.60 -15.67
C LEU A 376 -7.05 12.62 -16.37
N GLY A 377 -6.51 13.78 -16.78
CA GLY A 377 -7.22 14.84 -17.50
C GLY A 377 -7.32 14.62 -19.01
N ASP A 378 -6.39 13.86 -19.57
CA ASP A 378 -6.37 13.44 -20.97
C ASP A 378 -7.22 12.17 -21.18
#